data_1098c390091aacb0fa823f18348d569d
#
_entry.id   1098c390091aacb0fa823f18348d569d
#
_cell.length_a   1.000
_cell.length_b   1.000
_cell.length_c   1.000
_cell.angle_alpha   90.00
_cell.angle_beta   90.00
_cell.angle_gamma   90.00
#
_symmetry.space_group_name_H-M   'P 1'
#
loop_
_entity.id
_entity.type
_entity.pdbx_description
1 polymer ?
#
loop_
_entity_poly.entity_id
_entity_poly.type
_entity_poly.pdbx_seq_one_letter_code
_entity_poly.pdbx_strand_id
1 'polypeptide(L)'
;IVPGISSCYSAAEYCGIPVTHRGVATSFHVITGHEKVGNETVNYSALAKLSGTLVFLMGLSSAENISNKLIENGKSENTPVAVISSGTTPRQKCVTGTLNNLSALAKQMTSPAIILVGDVVNLKHDWFKQKNTKILTTATPLMNKSIKKAATDFDITELPLIKTVPINFDLFSKADITHFSYIVFTSANGVEIFFEYLQKSKTDIRTLGDTKFAVVGKKTADALASYGIYADMVPQIHSGRELARLMCEKCSKNDNILLIRAENGASTIPNILSENNINFTDMHLYRTETDNSKQELLNLCLNDTDYVILSSGSAAKAFSEMADTSNIKLISIGNETTKSAEKCGLKIYKTADNATAESIIDCIRGDTK
;
A
#
# COMPACT_ATOMS: atom_id res chain seq x y z
N ILE A 1 -19.02 9.48 -17.86
CA ILE A 1 -18.68 10.32 -16.69
C ILE A 1 -18.83 9.43 -15.46
N VAL A 2 -17.75 9.32 -14.67
CA VAL A 2 -17.81 8.67 -13.36
C VAL A 2 -17.82 9.77 -12.31
N PRO A 3 -18.88 9.91 -11.48
CA PRO A 3 -18.95 10.92 -10.45
C PRO A 3 -17.96 10.60 -9.33
N GLY A 4 -17.30 11.64 -8.82
CA GLY A 4 -16.42 11.57 -7.66
C GLY A 4 -17.05 12.22 -6.42
N ILE A 5 -16.37 12.07 -5.27
CA ILE A 5 -16.73 12.77 -4.03
C ILE A 5 -16.11 14.16 -4.08
N SER A 6 -16.92 15.20 -3.87
CA SER A 6 -16.43 16.58 -3.90
C SER A 6 -15.62 16.95 -2.66
N SER A 7 -14.48 17.63 -2.85
CA SER A 7 -13.66 18.15 -1.76
C SER A 7 -14.36 19.20 -0.90
N CYS A 8 -15.41 19.86 -1.43
CA CYS A 8 -16.12 20.92 -0.70
C CYS A 8 -16.75 20.47 0.63
N TYR A 9 -17.06 19.19 0.78
CA TYR A 9 -17.54 18.62 2.02
C TYR A 9 -16.64 17.50 2.54
N SER A 10 -16.09 16.65 1.67
CA SER A 10 -15.28 15.51 2.13
C SER A 10 -14.04 15.92 2.89
N ALA A 11 -13.33 16.97 2.45
CA ALA A 11 -12.14 17.45 3.16
C ALA A 11 -12.49 18.04 4.54
N ALA A 12 -13.63 18.73 4.65
CA ALA A 12 -14.14 19.27 5.90
C ALA A 12 -14.50 18.15 6.89
N GLU A 13 -15.27 17.17 6.43
CA GLU A 13 -15.71 16.02 7.23
C GLU A 13 -14.51 15.22 7.76
N TYR A 14 -13.51 14.96 6.90
CA TYR A 14 -12.28 14.30 7.32
C TYR A 14 -11.48 15.07 8.37
N CYS A 15 -11.61 16.41 8.40
CA CYS A 15 -11.05 17.25 9.45
C CYS A 15 -11.93 17.35 10.70
N GLY A 16 -13.07 16.65 10.75
CA GLY A 16 -14.01 16.72 11.85
C GLY A 16 -14.85 18.00 11.88
N ILE A 17 -14.96 18.72 10.74
CA ILE A 17 -15.73 19.95 10.61
C ILE A 17 -16.96 19.64 9.75
N PRO A 18 -18.19 19.64 10.29
CA PRO A 18 -19.39 19.48 9.49
C PRO A 18 -19.63 20.75 8.66
N VAL A 19 -20.04 20.63 7.39
CA VAL A 19 -20.37 21.81 6.57
C VAL A 19 -21.73 22.41 6.93
N THR A 20 -22.62 21.64 7.55
CA THR A 20 -23.87 22.10 8.16
C THR A 20 -24.05 21.45 9.53
N HIS A 21 -24.71 22.16 10.45
CA HIS A 21 -25.04 21.63 11.77
C HIS A 21 -26.30 22.29 12.31
N ARG A 22 -27.18 21.48 12.94
CA ARG A 22 -28.44 22.01 13.52
C ARG A 22 -28.14 23.07 14.58
N GLY A 23 -28.74 24.23 14.46
CA GLY A 23 -28.57 25.36 15.39
C GLY A 23 -27.31 26.20 15.16
N VAL A 24 -26.44 25.85 14.20
CA VAL A 24 -25.22 26.62 13.85
C VAL A 24 -25.26 27.09 12.40
N ALA A 25 -25.36 26.18 11.44
CA ALA A 25 -25.43 26.52 10.02
C ALA A 25 -26.38 25.57 9.30
N THR A 26 -27.44 26.08 8.68
CA THR A 26 -28.44 25.27 7.98
C THR A 26 -28.20 25.14 6.49
N SER A 27 -27.18 25.83 5.98
CA SER A 27 -26.78 25.79 4.57
C SER A 27 -25.26 25.90 4.44
N PHE A 28 -24.74 25.44 3.30
CA PHE A 28 -23.38 25.77 2.90
C PHE A 28 -23.37 26.19 1.42
N HIS A 29 -22.40 27.04 1.07
CA HIS A 29 -22.28 27.64 -0.24
C HIS A 29 -20.91 27.41 -0.79
N VAL A 30 -20.82 26.84 -1.99
CA VAL A 30 -19.54 26.49 -2.65
C VAL A 30 -19.20 27.59 -3.65
N ILE A 31 -18.03 28.18 -3.50
CA ILE A 31 -17.57 29.32 -4.30
C ILE A 31 -16.20 28.97 -4.91
N THR A 32 -16.00 29.32 -6.17
CA THR A 32 -14.67 29.30 -6.79
C THR A 32 -13.92 30.55 -6.36
N GLY A 33 -12.85 30.40 -5.57
CA GLY A 33 -12.08 31.51 -5.02
C GLY A 33 -11.04 32.13 -5.97
N HIS A 34 -10.82 31.51 -7.14
CA HIS A 34 -9.93 32.05 -8.15
C HIS A 34 -10.73 32.73 -9.26
N GLU A 35 -10.62 34.04 -9.35
CA GLU A 35 -11.25 34.86 -10.40
C GLU A 35 -10.23 35.29 -11.45
N LYS A 36 -10.67 35.42 -12.70
CA LYS A 36 -9.82 36.00 -13.74
C LYS A 36 -9.68 37.49 -13.48
N VAL A 37 -8.47 38.03 -13.62
CA VAL A 37 -8.19 39.45 -13.48
C VAL A 37 -9.10 40.24 -14.43
N GLY A 38 -9.87 41.20 -13.86
CA GLY A 38 -10.80 42.06 -14.61
C GLY A 38 -12.22 41.50 -14.80
N ASN A 39 -12.54 40.33 -14.23
CA ASN A 39 -13.88 39.76 -14.29
C ASN A 39 -14.32 39.23 -12.90
N GLU A 40 -14.59 40.15 -11.98
CA GLU A 40 -15.06 39.79 -10.63
C GLU A 40 -16.52 39.32 -10.74
N THR A 41 -16.74 38.03 -10.57
CA THR A 41 -18.08 37.41 -10.67
C THR A 41 -18.66 37.06 -9.30
N VAL A 42 -17.85 37.04 -8.24
CA VAL A 42 -18.27 36.69 -6.89
C VAL A 42 -18.95 37.88 -6.20
N ASN A 43 -20.21 37.71 -5.83
CA ASN A 43 -20.96 38.72 -5.08
C ASN A 43 -20.64 38.66 -3.58
N TYR A 44 -19.54 39.27 -3.16
CA TYR A 44 -19.12 39.30 -1.76
C TYR A 44 -20.12 39.99 -0.82
N SER A 45 -20.89 40.98 -1.32
CA SER A 45 -21.94 41.66 -0.53
C SER A 45 -23.08 40.69 -0.17
N ALA A 46 -23.43 39.77 -1.08
CA ALA A 46 -24.42 38.75 -0.77
C ALA A 46 -23.81 37.68 0.16
N LEU A 47 -22.60 37.22 -0.11
CA LEU A 47 -21.92 36.18 0.70
C LEU A 47 -21.69 36.63 2.15
N ALA A 48 -21.33 37.89 2.38
CA ALA A 48 -21.07 38.40 3.73
C ALA A 48 -22.34 38.35 4.62
N LYS A 49 -23.54 38.47 4.04
CA LYS A 49 -24.85 38.44 4.75
C LYS A 49 -25.34 37.02 5.05
N LEU A 50 -24.75 35.99 4.44
CA LEU A 50 -25.18 34.63 4.68
C LEU A 50 -24.74 34.12 6.05
N SER A 51 -25.66 33.46 6.76
CA SER A 51 -25.43 32.81 8.04
C SER A 51 -24.91 31.36 7.89
N GLY A 52 -24.91 30.83 6.66
CA GLY A 52 -24.41 29.50 6.35
C GLY A 52 -22.87 29.43 6.22
N THR A 53 -22.35 28.25 6.04
CA THR A 53 -20.93 28.01 5.81
C THR A 53 -20.53 28.39 4.39
N LEU A 54 -19.47 29.17 4.21
CA LEU A 54 -18.88 29.44 2.90
C LEU A 54 -17.68 28.49 2.68
N VAL A 55 -17.65 27.82 1.53
CA VAL A 55 -16.57 26.90 1.14
C VAL A 55 -15.93 27.39 -0.15
N PHE A 56 -14.71 27.91 -0.05
CA PHE A 56 -13.99 28.39 -1.21
C PHE A 56 -13.08 27.28 -1.76
N LEU A 57 -13.32 26.90 -3.00
CA LEU A 57 -12.43 26.03 -3.79
C LEU A 57 -11.46 26.90 -4.59
N MET A 58 -10.24 26.41 -4.78
CA MET A 58 -9.16 27.13 -5.52
C MET A 58 -8.87 28.54 -4.95
N GLY A 59 -9.15 28.77 -3.66
CA GLY A 59 -9.05 30.10 -3.04
C GLY A 59 -7.73 30.37 -2.31
N LEU A 60 -6.78 29.43 -2.26
CA LEU A 60 -5.61 29.55 -1.42
C LEU A 60 -4.75 30.78 -1.76
N SER A 61 -4.47 31.01 -3.04
CA SER A 61 -3.73 32.19 -3.52
C SER A 61 -4.51 33.51 -3.38
N SER A 62 -5.84 33.43 -3.26
CA SER A 62 -6.74 34.58 -3.14
C SER A 62 -7.23 34.81 -1.71
N ALA A 63 -6.64 34.12 -0.71
CA ALA A 63 -7.11 34.12 0.68
C ALA A 63 -7.17 35.53 1.30
N GLU A 64 -6.20 36.40 0.97
CA GLU A 64 -6.18 37.80 1.42
C GLU A 64 -7.34 38.60 0.82
N ASN A 65 -7.57 38.47 -0.49
CA ASN A 65 -8.68 39.14 -1.16
C ASN A 65 -10.03 38.65 -0.63
N ILE A 66 -10.20 37.33 -0.44
CA ILE A 66 -11.42 36.73 0.13
C ILE A 66 -11.70 37.31 1.52
N SER A 67 -10.67 37.37 2.39
CA SER A 67 -10.80 37.94 3.74
C SER A 67 -11.24 39.41 3.68
N ASN A 68 -10.46 40.23 2.97
CA ASN A 68 -10.73 41.67 2.88
C ASN A 68 -12.12 41.96 2.33
N LYS A 69 -12.51 41.34 1.21
CA LYS A 69 -13.81 41.54 0.59
C LYS A 69 -14.99 41.13 1.48
N LEU A 70 -14.85 40.01 2.23
CA LEU A 70 -15.91 39.61 3.18
C LEU A 70 -16.02 40.59 4.34
N ILE A 71 -14.92 41.07 4.92
CA ILE A 71 -14.89 42.04 6.02
C ILE A 71 -15.43 43.38 5.56
N GLU A 72 -14.97 43.92 4.43
CA GLU A 72 -15.46 45.17 3.83
C GLU A 72 -16.97 45.19 3.58
N ASN A 73 -17.55 44.00 3.30
CA ASN A 73 -18.99 43.85 3.07
C ASN A 73 -19.75 43.46 4.36
N GLY A 74 -19.16 43.58 5.53
CA GLY A 74 -19.80 43.50 6.84
C GLY A 74 -19.77 42.13 7.53
N LYS A 75 -19.01 41.17 7.01
CA LYS A 75 -18.77 39.91 7.77
C LYS A 75 -17.78 40.18 8.91
N SER A 76 -18.10 39.64 10.10
CA SER A 76 -17.21 39.84 11.27
C SER A 76 -15.81 39.32 11.00
N GLU A 77 -14.79 40.11 11.34
CA GLU A 77 -13.38 39.72 11.28
C GLU A 77 -13.04 38.51 12.18
N ASN A 78 -13.84 38.30 13.23
CA ASN A 78 -13.74 37.19 14.17
C ASN A 78 -14.47 35.92 13.67
N THR A 79 -15.09 35.94 12.49
CA THR A 79 -15.74 34.74 11.93
C THR A 79 -14.72 33.61 11.83
N PRO A 80 -15.03 32.42 12.39
CA PRO A 80 -14.13 31.29 12.35
C PRO A 80 -13.82 30.83 10.93
N VAL A 81 -12.56 30.47 10.69
CA VAL A 81 -12.10 29.92 9.39
C VAL A 81 -11.25 28.68 9.58
N ALA A 82 -11.30 27.79 8.59
CA ALA A 82 -10.38 26.68 8.48
C ALA A 82 -9.78 26.64 7.06
N VAL A 83 -8.48 26.36 6.97
CA VAL A 83 -7.80 26.07 5.71
C VAL A 83 -7.36 24.62 5.77
N ILE A 84 -7.83 23.83 4.79
CA ILE A 84 -7.58 22.38 4.73
C ILE A 84 -6.85 22.09 3.43
N SER A 85 -5.62 21.60 3.56
CA SER A 85 -4.74 21.21 2.45
C SER A 85 -4.68 19.70 2.34
N SER A 86 -4.63 19.20 1.10
CA SER A 86 -4.51 17.76 0.77
C SER A 86 -5.54 16.89 1.51
N GLY A 87 -6.76 17.39 1.69
CA GLY A 87 -7.84 16.72 2.43
C GLY A 87 -8.06 15.29 1.98
N THR A 88 -8.41 14.39 2.93
CA THR A 88 -8.62 12.95 2.74
C THR A 88 -7.37 12.13 2.38
N THR A 89 -6.20 12.75 2.36
CA THR A 89 -4.92 12.07 2.08
C THR A 89 -4.04 12.00 3.34
N PRO A 90 -3.02 11.15 3.37
CA PRO A 90 -2.02 11.14 4.45
C PRO A 90 -1.33 12.49 4.69
N ARG A 91 -1.30 13.36 3.68
CA ARG A 91 -0.71 14.72 3.75
C ARG A 91 -1.68 15.79 4.20
N GLN A 92 -2.89 15.40 4.61
CA GLN A 92 -3.89 16.36 5.08
C GLN A 92 -3.35 17.23 6.22
N LYS A 93 -3.47 18.54 6.06
CA LYS A 93 -3.22 19.53 7.10
C LYS A 93 -4.45 20.41 7.26
N CYS A 94 -4.74 20.79 8.50
CA CYS A 94 -5.83 21.68 8.80
C CYS A 94 -5.37 22.72 9.81
N VAL A 95 -5.49 23.98 9.46
CA VAL A 95 -5.25 25.11 10.38
C VAL A 95 -6.55 25.88 10.55
N THR A 96 -6.84 26.33 11.77
CA THR A 96 -8.03 27.10 12.10
C THR A 96 -7.65 28.46 12.69
N GLY A 97 -8.54 29.43 12.54
CA GLY A 97 -8.37 30.77 13.07
C GLY A 97 -9.60 31.61 12.79
N THR A 98 -9.40 32.89 12.52
CA THR A 98 -10.47 33.85 12.20
C THR A 98 -10.27 34.46 10.82
N LEU A 99 -11.31 35.09 10.31
CA LEU A 99 -11.29 35.71 8.99
C LEU A 99 -10.17 36.77 8.87
N ASN A 100 -9.91 37.50 9.96
CA ASN A 100 -8.82 38.51 10.03
C ASN A 100 -7.42 37.93 9.78
N ASN A 101 -7.16 36.70 10.21
CA ASN A 101 -5.83 36.06 10.04
C ASN A 101 -5.77 35.02 8.90
N LEU A 102 -6.83 34.93 8.06
CA LEU A 102 -6.91 33.95 6.97
C LEU A 102 -5.71 33.99 6.02
N SER A 103 -5.22 35.18 5.66
CA SER A 103 -4.04 35.33 4.80
C SER A 103 -2.78 34.70 5.40
N ALA A 104 -2.57 34.88 6.70
CA ALA A 104 -1.43 34.29 7.41
C ALA A 104 -1.55 32.77 7.51
N LEU A 105 -2.76 32.25 7.74
CA LEU A 105 -3.03 30.80 7.75
C LEU A 105 -2.77 30.18 6.38
N ALA A 106 -3.26 30.83 5.31
CA ALA A 106 -3.07 30.34 3.94
C ALA A 106 -1.62 30.23 3.52
N LYS A 107 -0.73 31.14 3.97
CA LYS A 107 0.71 31.08 3.70
C LYS A 107 1.44 29.85 4.28
N GLN A 108 0.83 29.20 5.28
CA GLN A 108 1.37 27.98 5.89
C GLN A 108 0.92 26.70 5.17
N MET A 109 0.06 26.83 4.14
CA MET A 109 -0.61 25.73 3.49
C MET A 109 -0.20 25.61 2.03
N THR A 110 -0.37 24.45 1.44
CA THR A 110 -0.04 24.15 0.05
C THR A 110 -1.27 23.67 -0.71
N SER A 111 -1.31 23.94 -2.01
CA SER A 111 -2.38 23.37 -2.88
C SER A 111 -2.19 21.86 -3.07
N PRO A 112 -3.29 21.10 -3.28
CA PRO A 112 -4.67 21.55 -3.32
C PRO A 112 -5.23 21.85 -1.93
N ALA A 113 -6.00 22.93 -1.79
CA ALA A 113 -6.61 23.31 -0.52
C ALA A 113 -8.01 23.90 -0.69
N ILE A 114 -8.80 23.81 0.39
CA ILE A 114 -10.11 24.49 0.52
C ILE A 114 -10.07 25.44 1.71
N ILE A 115 -10.93 26.47 1.68
CA ILE A 115 -11.12 27.41 2.80
C ILE A 115 -12.59 27.33 3.24
N LEU A 116 -12.81 27.10 4.54
CA LEU A 116 -14.13 27.18 5.16
C LEU A 116 -14.22 28.46 5.96
N VAL A 117 -15.37 29.14 5.89
CA VAL A 117 -15.68 30.35 6.67
C VAL A 117 -17.05 30.17 7.31
N GLY A 118 -17.12 30.18 8.63
CA GLY A 118 -18.38 30.04 9.39
C GLY A 118 -18.22 29.35 10.73
N ASP A 119 -19.25 29.46 11.56
CA ASP A 119 -19.26 29.00 12.96
C ASP A 119 -19.11 27.48 13.12
N VAL A 120 -19.38 26.70 12.09
CA VAL A 120 -19.16 25.24 12.10
C VAL A 120 -17.68 24.85 12.35
N VAL A 121 -16.74 25.76 12.08
CA VAL A 121 -15.32 25.53 12.35
C VAL A 121 -15.06 25.32 13.84
N ASN A 122 -15.84 25.96 14.71
CA ASN A 122 -15.77 25.80 16.15
C ASN A 122 -16.26 24.43 16.65
N LEU A 123 -16.95 23.67 15.78
CA LEU A 123 -17.43 22.31 16.08
C LEU A 123 -16.40 21.25 15.72
N LYS A 124 -15.18 21.65 15.36
CA LYS A 124 -14.13 20.70 14.97
C LYS A 124 -13.94 19.62 16.02
N HIS A 125 -14.04 18.38 15.60
CA HIS A 125 -13.73 17.21 16.40
C HIS A 125 -12.37 16.61 16.00
N ASP A 126 -11.54 16.24 16.99
CA ASP A 126 -10.24 15.63 16.75
C ASP A 126 -10.35 14.11 16.54
N TRP A 127 -11.31 13.66 15.76
CA TRP A 127 -11.40 12.26 15.41
C TRP A 127 -10.39 11.87 14.31
N PHE A 128 -9.96 12.82 13.50
CA PHE A 128 -8.85 12.64 12.58
C PHE A 128 -7.55 13.11 13.26
N LYS A 129 -6.92 12.20 13.99
CA LYS A 129 -5.57 12.46 14.50
C LYS A 129 -4.60 12.33 13.33
N GLN A 130 -3.94 13.42 12.96
CA GLN A 130 -2.82 13.37 12.04
C GLN A 130 -1.76 12.46 12.68
N LYS A 131 -1.48 11.33 12.05
CA LYS A 131 -0.42 10.44 12.50
C LYS A 131 0.90 11.13 12.21
N ASN A 132 1.72 11.31 13.23
CA ASN A 132 2.97 12.06 13.09
C ASN A 132 4.03 11.32 12.29
N THR A 133 3.98 9.99 12.24
CA THR A 133 4.94 9.15 11.53
C THR A 133 4.28 8.44 10.35
N LYS A 134 4.86 8.59 9.17
CA LYS A 134 4.35 8.07 7.90
C LYS A 134 5.21 6.94 7.39
N ILE A 135 4.58 5.83 7.10
CA ILE A 135 5.22 4.59 6.69
C ILE A 135 4.70 4.17 5.32
N LEU A 136 5.58 4.00 4.35
CA LEU A 136 5.28 3.34 3.10
C LEU A 136 5.68 1.86 3.21
N THR A 137 4.78 0.96 2.84
CA THR A 137 5.07 -0.47 2.83
C THR A 137 5.00 -1.06 1.43
N THR A 138 6.05 -1.83 1.08
CA THR A 138 6.12 -2.57 -0.19
C THR A 138 5.58 -3.99 -0.07
N ALA A 139 4.93 -4.31 1.05
CA ALA A 139 4.48 -5.66 1.37
C ALA A 139 3.30 -6.13 0.51
N THR A 140 3.09 -7.44 0.51
CA THR A 140 1.90 -8.05 -0.11
C THR A 140 0.62 -7.63 0.61
N PRO A 141 -0.56 -7.69 -0.04
CA PRO A 141 -1.83 -7.30 0.59
C PRO A 141 -2.11 -7.98 1.94
N LEU A 142 -1.78 -9.29 2.06
CA LEU A 142 -1.96 -10.04 3.31
C LEU A 142 -1.07 -9.50 4.44
N MET A 143 0.20 -9.22 4.13
CA MET A 143 1.15 -8.66 5.11
C MET A 143 0.77 -7.23 5.48
N ASN A 144 0.33 -6.44 4.52
CA ASN A 144 -0.16 -5.08 4.76
C ASN A 144 -1.34 -5.04 5.72
N LYS A 145 -2.27 -6.00 5.62
CA LYS A 145 -3.38 -6.13 6.57
C LYS A 145 -2.88 -6.35 8.00
N SER A 146 -1.83 -7.16 8.17
CA SER A 146 -1.20 -7.38 9.49
C SER A 146 -0.43 -6.15 9.97
N ILE A 147 0.31 -5.47 9.09
CA ILE A 147 1.03 -4.23 9.39
C ILE A 147 0.05 -3.15 9.84
N LYS A 148 -1.05 -2.94 9.13
CA LYS A 148 -2.08 -1.96 9.53
C LYS A 148 -2.69 -2.26 10.89
N LYS A 149 -2.91 -3.54 11.20
CA LYS A 149 -3.42 -3.97 12.51
C LYS A 149 -2.42 -3.67 13.64
N ALA A 150 -1.13 -3.89 13.39
CA ALA A 150 -0.06 -3.62 14.36
C ALA A 150 0.27 -2.13 14.50
N ALA A 151 0.05 -1.34 13.46
CA ALA A 151 0.48 0.07 13.31
C ALA A 151 -0.67 1.08 13.42
N THR A 152 -1.56 0.91 14.39
CA THR A 152 -2.75 1.78 14.56
C THR A 152 -2.41 3.23 14.89
N ASP A 153 -1.21 3.48 15.35
CA ASP A 153 -0.62 4.76 15.74
C ASP A 153 0.18 5.46 14.63
N PHE A 154 0.31 4.80 13.46
CA PHE A 154 1.03 5.31 12.31
C PHE A 154 0.12 5.51 11.09
N ASP A 155 0.57 6.35 10.17
CA ASP A 155 -0.07 6.51 8.86
C ASP A 155 0.59 5.56 7.85
N ILE A 156 -0.17 4.61 7.30
CA ILE A 156 0.35 3.54 6.44
C ILE A 156 -0.11 3.74 5.00
N THR A 157 0.85 3.92 4.11
CA THR A 157 0.65 3.90 2.66
C THR A 157 1.12 2.55 2.10
N GLU A 158 0.22 1.82 1.45
CA GLU A 158 0.54 0.55 0.79
C GLU A 158 0.91 0.79 -0.67
N LEU A 159 2.12 0.37 -1.05
CA LEU A 159 2.58 0.45 -2.43
C LEU A 159 3.45 -0.77 -2.77
N PRO A 160 2.85 -1.92 -3.10
CA PRO A 160 3.60 -3.06 -3.63
C PRO A 160 4.31 -2.67 -4.93
N LEU A 161 5.64 -2.82 -4.98
CA LEU A 161 6.48 -2.43 -6.12
C LEU A 161 6.78 -3.57 -7.07
N ILE A 162 6.31 -4.77 -6.75
CA ILE A 162 6.51 -5.97 -7.56
C ILE A 162 5.17 -6.57 -7.94
N LYS A 163 5.15 -7.19 -9.11
CA LYS A 163 4.02 -7.97 -9.59
C LYS A 163 4.45 -9.37 -9.97
N THR A 164 3.57 -10.34 -9.78
CA THR A 164 3.73 -11.70 -10.25
C THR A 164 3.16 -11.80 -11.66
N VAL A 165 3.97 -12.26 -12.60
CA VAL A 165 3.57 -12.43 -14.00
C VAL A 165 3.58 -13.92 -14.33
N PRO A 166 2.42 -14.53 -14.64
CA PRO A 166 2.34 -15.90 -15.12
C PRO A 166 3.09 -16.08 -16.45
N ILE A 167 3.82 -17.18 -16.59
CA ILE A 167 4.61 -17.53 -17.78
C ILE A 167 4.47 -19.00 -18.11
N ASN A 168 4.91 -19.39 -19.31
CA ASN A 168 5.03 -20.79 -19.74
C ASN A 168 3.71 -21.60 -19.74
N PHE A 169 2.56 -20.94 -19.94
CA PHE A 169 1.28 -21.65 -20.06
C PHE A 169 1.30 -22.72 -21.18
N ASP A 170 1.87 -22.42 -22.34
CA ASP A 170 1.96 -23.36 -23.46
C ASP A 170 2.80 -24.60 -23.14
N LEU A 171 3.86 -24.42 -22.33
CA LEU A 171 4.67 -25.54 -21.84
C LEU A 171 3.87 -26.39 -20.86
N PHE A 172 3.18 -25.75 -19.92
CA PHE A 172 2.33 -26.42 -18.94
C PHE A 172 1.19 -27.19 -19.60
N SER A 173 0.48 -26.58 -20.55
CA SER A 173 -0.67 -27.19 -21.22
C SER A 173 -0.32 -28.42 -22.07
N LYS A 174 0.96 -28.55 -22.48
CA LYS A 174 1.48 -29.70 -23.23
C LYS A 174 2.16 -30.75 -22.33
N ALA A 175 2.42 -30.42 -21.06
CA ALA A 175 3.02 -31.33 -20.13
C ALA A 175 2.01 -32.38 -19.67
N ASP A 176 2.41 -33.65 -19.68
CA ASP A 176 1.63 -34.69 -19.04
C ASP A 176 1.91 -34.68 -17.53
N ILE A 177 1.03 -33.99 -16.81
CA ILE A 177 1.16 -33.82 -15.35
C ILE A 177 0.73 -35.07 -14.57
N THR A 178 0.17 -36.09 -15.21
CA THR A 178 -0.33 -37.31 -14.57
C THR A 178 0.80 -38.30 -14.21
N HIS A 179 1.98 -38.11 -14.78
CA HIS A 179 3.15 -38.98 -14.57
C HIS A 179 4.00 -38.60 -13.34
N PHE A 180 3.65 -37.51 -12.64
CA PHE A 180 4.43 -37.10 -11.48
C PHE A 180 3.93 -37.76 -10.19
N SER A 181 4.86 -38.39 -9.46
CA SER A 181 4.60 -38.90 -8.11
C SER A 181 4.38 -37.78 -7.09
N TYR A 182 5.08 -36.65 -7.32
CA TYR A 182 5.01 -35.48 -6.46
C TYR A 182 4.92 -34.18 -7.25
N ILE A 183 4.07 -33.27 -6.77
CA ILE A 183 4.06 -31.86 -7.19
C ILE A 183 4.51 -30.99 -6.02
N VAL A 184 5.54 -30.19 -6.24
CA VAL A 184 6.20 -29.40 -5.21
C VAL A 184 5.98 -27.93 -5.44
N PHE A 185 5.45 -27.23 -4.45
CA PHE A 185 5.27 -25.78 -4.53
C PHE A 185 6.20 -25.04 -3.57
N THR A 186 6.91 -24.08 -4.10
CA THR A 186 7.81 -23.22 -3.31
C THR A 186 7.13 -21.98 -2.76
N SER A 187 5.92 -21.64 -3.24
CA SER A 187 5.15 -20.45 -2.82
C SER A 187 3.66 -20.60 -3.06
N ALA A 188 2.86 -19.77 -2.38
CA ALA A 188 1.42 -19.66 -2.61
C ALA A 188 1.10 -19.21 -4.05
N ASN A 189 1.86 -18.26 -4.63
CA ASN A 189 1.69 -17.83 -6.01
C ASN A 189 1.82 -18.99 -7.02
N GLY A 190 2.77 -19.90 -6.76
CA GLY A 190 2.93 -21.12 -7.58
C GLY A 190 1.70 -22.02 -7.54
N VAL A 191 1.07 -22.16 -6.38
CA VAL A 191 -0.20 -22.89 -6.22
C VAL A 191 -1.30 -22.21 -7.04
N GLU A 192 -1.52 -20.92 -6.83
CA GLU A 192 -2.60 -20.17 -7.50
C GLU A 192 -2.48 -20.26 -9.03
N ILE A 193 -1.28 -20.04 -9.58
CA ILE A 193 -1.04 -20.09 -11.03
C ILE A 193 -1.17 -21.51 -11.57
N PHE A 194 -0.75 -22.53 -10.83
CA PHE A 194 -0.93 -23.91 -11.22
C PHE A 194 -2.41 -24.25 -11.39
N PHE A 195 -3.25 -23.89 -10.43
CA PHE A 195 -4.70 -24.13 -10.53
C PHE A 195 -5.36 -23.27 -11.60
N GLU A 196 -4.93 -22.03 -11.79
CA GLU A 196 -5.36 -21.20 -12.91
C GLU A 196 -5.04 -21.88 -14.27
N TYR A 197 -3.86 -22.48 -14.39
CA TYR A 197 -3.44 -23.17 -15.61
C TYR A 197 -4.19 -24.47 -15.83
N LEU A 198 -4.49 -25.25 -14.78
CA LEU A 198 -5.40 -26.40 -14.87
C LEU A 198 -6.77 -25.98 -15.43
N GLN A 199 -7.32 -24.90 -14.90
CA GLN A 199 -8.60 -24.37 -15.35
C GLN A 199 -8.54 -23.92 -16.83
N LYS A 200 -7.52 -23.16 -17.22
CA LYS A 200 -7.32 -22.69 -18.59
C LYS A 200 -7.12 -23.83 -19.59
N SER A 201 -6.39 -24.87 -19.23
CA SER A 201 -6.17 -26.07 -20.05
C SER A 201 -7.35 -27.05 -20.01
N LYS A 202 -8.40 -26.76 -19.20
CA LYS A 202 -9.54 -27.65 -18.94
C LYS A 202 -9.11 -29.04 -18.44
N THR A 203 -8.00 -29.09 -17.69
CA THR A 203 -7.50 -30.31 -17.06
C THR A 203 -8.22 -30.54 -15.75
N ASP A 204 -8.89 -31.68 -15.62
CA ASP A 204 -9.60 -32.05 -14.39
C ASP A 204 -8.60 -32.44 -13.29
N ILE A 205 -8.71 -31.83 -12.11
CA ILE A 205 -7.83 -32.12 -10.97
C ILE A 205 -7.82 -33.60 -10.57
N ARG A 206 -8.92 -34.31 -10.80
CA ARG A 206 -9.02 -35.75 -10.53
C ARG A 206 -8.06 -36.59 -11.37
N THR A 207 -7.51 -36.05 -12.47
CA THR A 207 -6.50 -36.70 -13.27
C THR A 207 -5.16 -36.82 -12.56
N LEU A 208 -4.93 -36.02 -11.49
CA LEU A 208 -3.74 -36.14 -10.67
C LEU A 208 -3.72 -37.38 -9.77
N GLY A 209 -4.90 -38.02 -9.58
CA GLY A 209 -5.00 -39.34 -8.92
C GLY A 209 -4.29 -39.38 -7.57
N ASP A 210 -3.28 -40.26 -7.48
CA ASP A 210 -2.48 -40.49 -6.27
C ASP A 210 -1.24 -39.58 -6.15
N THR A 211 -1.14 -38.55 -6.99
CA THR A 211 -0.02 -37.57 -6.93
C THR A 211 0.02 -36.89 -5.55
N LYS A 212 1.19 -36.94 -4.90
CA LYS A 212 1.42 -36.32 -3.61
C LYS A 212 1.86 -34.87 -3.74
N PHE A 213 1.52 -34.06 -2.77
CA PHE A 213 1.83 -32.63 -2.75
C PHE A 213 2.81 -32.27 -1.64
N ALA A 214 3.87 -31.55 -2.02
CA ALA A 214 4.87 -31.06 -1.06
C ALA A 214 4.97 -29.53 -1.12
N VAL A 215 5.07 -28.87 0.03
CA VAL A 215 5.12 -27.42 0.11
C VAL A 215 6.19 -26.93 1.08
N VAL A 216 6.78 -25.75 0.79
CA VAL A 216 7.86 -25.19 1.61
C VAL A 216 7.40 -24.77 2.99
N GLY A 217 6.13 -24.39 3.16
CA GLY A 217 5.66 -23.91 4.45
C GLY A 217 4.18 -23.60 4.52
N LYS A 218 3.75 -23.16 5.71
CA LYS A 218 2.32 -23.02 6.07
C LYS A 218 1.52 -22.17 5.09
N LYS A 219 2.03 -20.99 4.66
CA LYS A 219 1.29 -20.14 3.71
C LYS A 219 1.00 -20.83 2.37
N THR A 220 1.93 -21.66 1.91
CA THR A 220 1.76 -22.45 0.68
C THR A 220 0.81 -23.62 0.91
N ALA A 221 0.85 -24.23 2.10
CA ALA A 221 -0.09 -25.27 2.49
C ALA A 221 -1.53 -24.73 2.60
N ASP A 222 -1.70 -23.54 3.19
CA ASP A 222 -3.01 -22.88 3.32
C ASP A 222 -3.58 -22.53 1.93
N ALA A 223 -2.73 -22.06 1.00
CA ALA A 223 -3.13 -21.81 -0.39
C ALA A 223 -3.59 -23.11 -1.08
N LEU A 224 -2.86 -24.22 -0.91
CA LEU A 224 -3.23 -25.50 -1.48
C LEU A 224 -4.55 -26.02 -0.87
N ALA A 225 -4.74 -25.86 0.45
CA ALA A 225 -5.95 -26.25 1.16
C ALA A 225 -7.19 -25.47 0.67
N SER A 226 -7.04 -24.25 0.15
CA SER A 226 -8.15 -23.48 -0.43
C SER A 226 -8.73 -24.11 -1.70
N TYR A 227 -7.98 -24.99 -2.34
CA TYR A 227 -8.42 -25.82 -3.48
C TYR A 227 -8.88 -27.23 -3.05
N GLY A 228 -8.98 -27.48 -1.74
CA GLY A 228 -9.43 -28.77 -1.19
C GLY A 228 -8.34 -29.84 -1.14
N ILE A 229 -7.07 -29.49 -1.30
CA ILE A 229 -5.94 -30.42 -1.29
C ILE A 229 -5.05 -30.11 -0.08
N TYR A 230 -4.71 -31.14 0.67
CA TYR A 230 -3.79 -31.03 1.81
C TYR A 230 -2.42 -31.55 1.40
N ALA A 231 -1.37 -30.82 1.82
CA ALA A 231 -0.01 -31.22 1.51
C ALA A 231 0.42 -32.46 2.30
N ASP A 232 1.01 -33.45 1.61
CA ASP A 232 1.57 -34.67 2.21
C ASP A 232 2.92 -34.40 2.90
N MET A 233 3.63 -33.37 2.45
CA MET A 233 4.93 -32.97 3.00
C MET A 233 4.98 -31.47 3.28
N VAL A 234 5.18 -31.13 4.56
CA VAL A 234 5.46 -29.76 5.02
C VAL A 234 6.60 -29.86 6.03
N PRO A 235 7.77 -29.24 5.79
CA PRO A 235 8.86 -29.31 6.76
C PRO A 235 8.54 -28.50 8.02
N GLN A 236 9.07 -28.93 9.18
CA GLN A 236 8.89 -28.21 10.44
C GLN A 236 9.52 -26.81 10.41
N ILE A 237 10.71 -26.71 9.81
CA ILE A 237 11.37 -25.43 9.53
C ILE A 237 11.02 -25.06 8.09
N HIS A 238 10.22 -24.02 7.92
CA HIS A 238 9.66 -23.57 6.64
C HIS A 238 10.75 -22.98 5.74
N SER A 239 11.57 -23.83 5.13
CA SER A 239 12.60 -23.44 4.18
C SER A 239 12.73 -24.42 3.01
N GLY A 240 13.17 -23.93 1.86
CA GLY A 240 13.42 -24.78 0.69
C GLY A 240 14.48 -25.88 0.97
N ARG A 241 15.46 -25.57 1.82
CA ARG A 241 16.50 -26.54 2.22
C ARG A 241 15.90 -27.71 2.98
N GLU A 242 15.07 -27.44 3.97
CA GLU A 242 14.47 -28.50 4.80
C GLU A 242 13.44 -29.32 4.02
N LEU A 243 12.68 -28.67 3.09
CA LEU A 243 11.81 -29.40 2.18
C LEU A 243 12.61 -30.35 1.29
N ALA A 244 13.70 -29.87 0.69
CA ALA A 244 14.56 -30.71 -0.18
C ALA A 244 15.14 -31.89 0.59
N ARG A 245 15.59 -31.69 1.85
CA ARG A 245 16.07 -32.77 2.71
C ARG A 245 14.98 -33.80 2.99
N LEU A 246 13.80 -33.34 3.40
CA LEU A 246 12.65 -34.21 3.65
C LEU A 246 12.27 -35.03 2.40
N MET A 247 12.36 -34.42 1.23
CA MET A 247 12.13 -35.12 -0.05
C MET A 247 13.20 -36.18 -0.31
N CYS A 248 14.49 -35.87 -0.07
CA CYS A 248 15.57 -36.84 -0.21
C CYS A 248 15.42 -38.07 0.73
N GLU A 249 14.80 -37.88 1.90
CA GLU A 249 14.49 -38.95 2.85
C GLU A 249 13.30 -39.81 2.42
N LYS A 250 12.28 -39.20 1.80
CA LYS A 250 10.99 -39.88 1.54
C LYS A 250 10.78 -40.30 0.09
N CYS A 251 11.44 -39.65 -0.86
CA CYS A 251 11.31 -39.96 -2.29
C CYS A 251 12.35 -41.01 -2.70
N SER A 252 11.93 -41.89 -3.60
CA SER A 252 12.83 -42.89 -4.24
C SER A 252 13.39 -42.35 -5.55
N LYS A 253 14.40 -43.00 -6.10
CA LYS A 253 14.96 -42.68 -7.43
C LYS A 253 13.97 -42.90 -8.57
N ASN A 254 12.95 -43.69 -8.33
CA ASN A 254 11.89 -43.98 -9.33
C ASN A 254 10.75 -42.94 -9.29
N ASP A 255 10.73 -42.05 -8.32
CA ASP A 255 9.73 -40.98 -8.22
C ASP A 255 10.06 -39.88 -9.20
N ASN A 256 9.01 -39.41 -9.91
CA ASN A 256 9.09 -38.23 -10.75
C ASN A 256 8.52 -37.04 -10.01
N ILE A 257 9.31 -35.97 -9.88
CA ILE A 257 8.92 -34.76 -9.16
C ILE A 257 8.70 -33.63 -10.14
N LEU A 258 7.56 -32.97 -10.05
CA LEU A 258 7.30 -31.67 -10.70
C LEU A 258 7.55 -30.56 -9.70
N LEU A 259 8.62 -29.80 -9.88
CA LEU A 259 8.96 -28.67 -9.03
C LEU A 259 8.43 -27.37 -9.64
N ILE A 260 7.45 -26.76 -8.99
CA ILE A 260 6.80 -25.51 -9.44
C ILE A 260 7.35 -24.34 -8.64
N ARG A 261 7.98 -23.39 -9.33
CA ARG A 261 8.59 -22.22 -8.71
C ARG A 261 8.66 -21.00 -9.63
N ALA A 262 9.09 -19.88 -9.08
CA ALA A 262 9.40 -18.69 -9.87
C ALA A 262 10.62 -18.92 -10.77
N GLU A 263 10.65 -18.31 -11.95
CA GLU A 263 11.80 -18.32 -12.87
C GLU A 263 13.07 -17.78 -12.19
N ASN A 264 12.93 -16.72 -11.43
CA ASN A 264 14.01 -16.09 -10.66
C ASN A 264 14.06 -16.55 -9.18
N GLY A 265 13.49 -17.72 -8.89
CA GLY A 265 13.50 -18.34 -7.56
C GLY A 265 14.87 -18.94 -7.18
N ALA A 266 15.09 -19.16 -5.87
CA ALA A 266 16.32 -19.75 -5.37
C ALA A 266 16.55 -21.19 -5.91
N SER A 267 17.79 -21.52 -6.27
CA SER A 267 18.18 -22.84 -6.78
C SER A 267 18.45 -23.88 -5.68
N THR A 268 18.14 -23.59 -4.42
CA THR A 268 18.42 -24.47 -3.27
C THR A 268 17.79 -25.86 -3.42
N ILE A 269 16.50 -25.93 -3.78
CA ILE A 269 15.81 -27.22 -3.95
C ILE A 269 16.37 -27.98 -5.16
N PRO A 270 16.47 -27.41 -6.37
CA PRO A 270 17.08 -28.07 -7.51
C PRO A 270 18.48 -28.64 -7.23
N ASN A 271 19.32 -27.85 -6.59
CA ASN A 271 20.70 -28.27 -6.28
C ASN A 271 20.71 -29.49 -5.36
N ILE A 272 19.98 -29.46 -4.25
CA ILE A 272 19.92 -30.56 -3.28
C ILE A 272 19.34 -31.84 -3.92
N LEU A 273 18.26 -31.73 -4.71
CA LEU A 273 17.69 -32.89 -5.39
C LEU A 273 18.66 -33.48 -6.40
N SER A 274 19.36 -32.65 -7.18
CA SER A 274 20.38 -33.08 -8.14
C SER A 274 21.57 -33.77 -7.45
N GLU A 275 22.07 -33.21 -6.35
CA GLU A 275 23.18 -33.79 -5.55
C GLU A 275 22.83 -35.17 -5.00
N ASN A 276 21.56 -35.45 -4.74
CA ASN A 276 21.05 -36.72 -4.22
C ASN A 276 20.53 -37.67 -5.31
N ASN A 277 20.70 -37.32 -6.60
CA ASN A 277 20.25 -38.12 -7.75
C ASN A 277 18.71 -38.37 -7.72
N ILE A 278 17.92 -37.40 -7.28
CA ILE A 278 16.47 -37.45 -7.36
C ILE A 278 16.05 -36.78 -8.66
N ASN A 279 15.22 -37.47 -9.44
CA ASN A 279 14.69 -36.97 -10.72
C ASN A 279 13.62 -35.91 -10.49
N PHE A 280 13.74 -34.77 -11.15
CA PHE A 280 12.71 -33.73 -11.12
C PHE A 280 12.64 -32.97 -12.45
N THR A 281 11.46 -32.44 -12.74
CA THR A 281 11.21 -31.47 -13.78
C THR A 281 11.04 -30.11 -13.14
N ASP A 282 11.93 -29.16 -13.46
CA ASP A 282 11.88 -27.78 -12.96
C ASP A 282 10.97 -26.94 -13.86
N MET A 283 9.77 -26.62 -13.36
CA MET A 283 8.77 -25.85 -14.11
C MET A 283 8.55 -24.47 -13.51
N HIS A 284 8.94 -23.46 -14.27
CA HIS A 284 8.73 -22.07 -13.91
C HIS A 284 7.39 -21.58 -14.42
N LEU A 285 6.41 -21.40 -13.54
CA LEU A 285 5.07 -20.93 -13.94
C LEU A 285 4.90 -19.42 -13.82
N TYR A 286 5.81 -18.73 -13.15
CA TYR A 286 5.73 -17.29 -13.00
C TYR A 286 7.12 -16.67 -12.77
N ARG A 287 7.17 -15.36 -12.96
CA ARG A 287 8.29 -14.53 -12.55
C ARG A 287 7.80 -13.32 -11.75
N THR A 288 8.67 -12.80 -10.93
CA THR A 288 8.43 -11.56 -10.19
C THR A 288 9.15 -10.44 -10.91
N GLU A 289 8.42 -9.39 -11.27
CA GLU A 289 8.93 -8.23 -11.98
C GLU A 289 8.70 -6.95 -11.17
N THR A 290 9.55 -5.94 -11.39
CA THR A 290 9.31 -4.58 -10.92
C THR A 290 8.07 -4.01 -11.64
N ASP A 291 7.15 -3.43 -10.88
CA ASP A 291 5.97 -2.77 -11.44
C ASP A 291 6.25 -1.28 -11.72
N ASN A 292 6.85 -1.01 -12.87
CA ASN A 292 7.24 0.35 -13.28
C ASN A 292 6.04 1.33 -13.39
N SER A 293 4.81 0.83 -13.48
CA SER A 293 3.61 1.69 -13.45
C SER A 293 3.43 2.42 -12.12
N LYS A 294 4.14 2.01 -11.07
CA LYS A 294 4.11 2.63 -9.74
C LYS A 294 5.13 3.75 -9.54
N GLN A 295 5.99 4.03 -10.54
CA GLN A 295 7.10 4.99 -10.42
C GLN A 295 6.64 6.39 -9.98
N GLU A 296 5.65 6.96 -10.67
CA GLU A 296 5.15 8.31 -10.36
C GLU A 296 4.50 8.35 -8.98
N LEU A 297 3.72 7.32 -8.65
CA LEU A 297 3.06 7.23 -7.35
C LEU A 297 4.08 7.05 -6.22
N LEU A 298 5.14 6.27 -6.44
CA LEU A 298 6.23 6.11 -5.48
C LEU A 298 6.89 7.47 -5.19
N ASN A 299 7.26 8.21 -6.22
CA ASN A 299 7.90 9.52 -6.07
C ASN A 299 7.01 10.51 -5.30
N LEU A 300 5.70 10.49 -5.57
CA LEU A 300 4.75 11.32 -4.83
C LEU A 300 4.67 10.93 -3.35
N CYS A 301 4.64 9.63 -3.05
CA CYS A 301 4.55 9.14 -1.67
C CYS A 301 5.83 9.42 -0.88
N LEU A 302 7.02 9.26 -1.50
CA LEU A 302 8.31 9.43 -0.83
C LEU A 302 8.55 10.84 -0.29
N ASN A 303 7.98 11.87 -0.92
CA ASN A 303 8.09 13.27 -0.46
C ASN A 303 7.51 13.49 0.96
N ASP A 304 6.71 12.57 1.47
CA ASP A 304 6.00 12.70 2.73
C ASP A 304 6.01 11.36 3.51
N THR A 305 7.13 10.63 3.41
CA THR A 305 7.34 9.32 4.04
C THR A 305 8.57 9.38 4.95
N ASP A 306 8.41 8.97 6.21
CA ASP A 306 9.51 8.88 7.19
C ASP A 306 10.24 7.53 7.09
N TYR A 307 9.48 6.45 6.89
CA TYR A 307 9.99 5.08 6.85
C TYR A 307 9.45 4.31 5.65
N VAL A 308 10.30 3.48 5.04
CA VAL A 308 9.87 2.52 4.03
C VAL A 308 10.13 1.11 4.54
N ILE A 309 9.12 0.25 4.51
CA ILE A 309 9.23 -1.16 4.84
C ILE A 309 9.50 -1.95 3.57
N LEU A 310 10.67 -2.59 3.51
CA LEU A 310 11.07 -3.51 2.46
C LEU A 310 10.73 -4.94 2.86
N SER A 311 9.76 -5.54 2.19
CA SER A 311 9.15 -6.81 2.57
C SER A 311 9.81 -8.04 1.96
N SER A 312 10.73 -7.87 1.01
CA SER A 312 11.47 -8.95 0.34
C SER A 312 12.67 -8.41 -0.42
N GLY A 313 13.61 -9.30 -0.80
CA GLY A 313 14.74 -8.92 -1.65
C GLY A 313 14.31 -8.39 -3.02
N SER A 314 13.25 -8.94 -3.61
CA SER A 314 12.69 -8.45 -4.88
C SER A 314 12.09 -7.05 -4.74
N ALA A 315 11.39 -6.79 -3.63
CA ALA A 315 10.86 -5.46 -3.35
C ALA A 315 11.97 -4.43 -3.08
N ALA A 316 13.04 -4.85 -2.41
CA ALA A 316 14.23 -4.02 -2.18
C ALA A 316 14.92 -3.66 -3.51
N LYS A 317 15.07 -4.62 -4.41
CA LYS A 317 15.60 -4.39 -5.76
C LYS A 317 14.71 -3.42 -6.54
N ALA A 318 13.41 -3.67 -6.59
CA ALA A 318 12.47 -2.78 -7.27
C ALA A 318 12.52 -1.35 -6.70
N PHE A 319 12.60 -1.21 -5.39
CA PHE A 319 12.73 0.08 -4.72
C PHE A 319 14.02 0.80 -5.11
N SER A 320 15.17 0.10 -5.15
CA SER A 320 16.46 0.68 -5.54
C SER A 320 16.50 1.16 -7.00
N GLU A 321 15.74 0.50 -7.89
CA GLU A 321 15.64 0.88 -9.30
C GLU A 321 14.73 2.11 -9.51
N MET A 322 13.78 2.36 -8.59
CA MET A 322 12.70 3.33 -8.77
C MET A 322 12.84 4.57 -7.87
N ALA A 323 13.60 4.52 -6.78
CA ALA A 323 13.60 5.56 -5.76
C ALA A 323 14.97 6.19 -5.51
N ASP A 324 14.99 7.52 -5.35
CA ASP A 324 16.11 8.20 -4.68
C ASP A 324 15.92 8.14 -3.16
N THR A 325 16.90 7.54 -2.46
CA THR A 325 16.78 7.13 -1.06
C THR A 325 17.52 8.03 -0.06
N SER A 326 18.00 9.19 -0.47
CA SER A 326 18.98 9.99 0.28
C SER A 326 18.53 10.41 1.71
N ASN A 327 17.23 10.43 2.03
CA ASN A 327 16.72 10.95 3.31
C ASN A 327 15.66 10.06 4.00
N ILE A 328 15.45 8.82 3.56
CA ILE A 328 14.37 7.95 4.06
C ILE A 328 14.95 6.79 4.87
N LYS A 329 14.35 6.51 6.03
CA LYS A 329 14.74 5.38 6.87
C LYS A 329 14.16 4.07 6.33
N LEU A 330 15.01 3.15 5.86
CA LEU A 330 14.61 1.86 5.30
C LEU A 330 14.58 0.79 6.40
N ILE A 331 13.45 0.13 6.55
CA ILE A 331 13.27 -1.00 7.48
C ILE A 331 13.14 -2.28 6.65
N SER A 332 13.97 -3.27 6.92
CA SER A 332 13.84 -4.59 6.29
C SER A 332 13.10 -5.59 7.19
N ILE A 333 12.35 -6.48 6.55
CA ILE A 333 11.57 -7.53 7.23
C ILE A 333 12.46 -8.60 7.90
N GLY A 334 13.74 -8.68 7.54
CA GLY A 334 14.66 -9.67 8.07
C GLY A 334 16.00 -9.71 7.32
N ASN A 335 16.94 -10.48 7.83
CA ASN A 335 18.35 -10.51 7.38
C ASN A 335 18.56 -10.80 5.89
N GLU A 336 17.78 -11.70 5.28
CA GLU A 336 17.89 -12.00 3.85
C GLU A 336 17.47 -10.82 2.97
N THR A 337 16.46 -10.06 3.40
CA THR A 337 16.05 -8.82 2.73
C THR A 337 17.11 -7.74 2.89
N THR A 338 17.70 -7.62 4.08
CA THR A 338 18.81 -6.69 4.34
C THR A 338 19.98 -6.95 3.40
N LYS A 339 20.47 -8.21 3.32
CA LYS A 339 21.55 -8.57 2.40
C LYS A 339 21.23 -8.27 0.93
N SER A 340 19.98 -8.49 0.53
CA SER A 340 19.53 -8.19 -0.83
C SER A 340 19.48 -6.69 -1.10
N ALA A 341 19.00 -5.91 -0.14
CA ALA A 341 18.93 -4.45 -0.22
C ALA A 341 20.34 -3.82 -0.30
N GLU A 342 21.26 -4.27 0.54
CA GLU A 342 22.67 -3.81 0.56
C GLU A 342 23.40 -4.12 -0.74
N LYS A 343 23.15 -5.31 -1.35
CA LYS A 343 23.67 -5.63 -2.69
C LYS A 343 23.15 -4.70 -3.79
N CYS A 344 21.98 -4.10 -3.59
CA CYS A 344 21.40 -3.11 -4.49
C CYS A 344 21.81 -1.67 -4.13
N GLY A 345 22.75 -1.47 -3.19
CA GLY A 345 23.24 -0.16 -2.77
C GLY A 345 22.33 0.58 -1.78
N LEU A 346 21.31 -0.07 -1.24
CA LEU A 346 20.42 0.55 -0.25
C LEU A 346 21.04 0.46 1.16
N LYS A 347 20.97 1.58 1.90
CA LYS A 347 21.40 1.61 3.31
C LYS A 347 20.20 1.29 4.21
N ILE A 348 20.20 0.11 4.81
CA ILE A 348 19.15 -0.28 5.77
C ILE A 348 19.36 0.42 7.11
N TYR A 349 18.31 1.06 7.60
CA TYR A 349 18.32 1.75 8.89
C TYR A 349 18.18 0.75 10.06
N LYS A 350 17.18 -0.15 9.98
CA LYS A 350 16.97 -1.25 10.93
C LYS A 350 16.45 -2.50 10.24
N THR A 351 16.78 -3.64 10.81
CA THR A 351 16.29 -4.97 10.38
C THR A 351 15.40 -5.53 11.49
N ALA A 352 14.21 -6.02 11.14
CA ALA A 352 13.33 -6.68 12.09
C ALA A 352 13.90 -8.02 12.54
N ASP A 353 13.79 -8.33 13.84
CA ASP A 353 14.29 -9.58 14.43
C ASP A 353 13.53 -10.80 13.91
N ASN A 354 12.23 -10.61 13.66
CA ASN A 354 11.34 -11.63 13.10
C ASN A 354 10.55 -11.07 11.91
N ALA A 355 10.23 -11.93 10.95
CA ALA A 355 9.44 -11.57 9.77
C ALA A 355 7.93 -11.44 10.09
N THR A 356 7.58 -10.72 11.16
CA THR A 356 6.21 -10.44 11.62
C THR A 356 5.93 -8.95 11.56
N ALA A 357 4.65 -8.60 11.45
CA ALA A 357 4.20 -7.21 11.42
C ALA A 357 4.57 -6.47 12.71
N GLU A 358 4.42 -7.12 13.85
CA GLU A 358 4.72 -6.59 15.17
C GLU A 358 6.21 -6.21 15.28
N SER A 359 7.12 -7.14 14.92
CA SER A 359 8.57 -6.91 14.98
C SER A 359 9.02 -5.77 14.06
N ILE A 360 8.41 -5.65 12.88
CA ILE A 360 8.70 -4.55 11.95
C ILE A 360 8.27 -3.21 12.55
N ILE A 361 7.08 -3.13 13.12
CA ILE A 361 6.55 -1.90 13.70
C ILE A 361 7.28 -1.52 14.98
N ASP A 362 7.72 -2.47 15.78
CA ASP A 362 8.53 -2.21 16.99
C ASP A 362 9.89 -1.59 16.65
N CYS A 363 10.49 -1.92 15.50
CA CYS A 363 11.68 -1.22 15.00
C CYS A 363 11.45 0.28 14.83
N ILE A 364 10.24 0.70 14.42
CA ILE A 364 9.87 2.09 14.21
C ILE A 364 9.48 2.76 15.51
N ARG A 365 8.69 2.09 16.36
CA ARG A 365 8.28 2.61 17.69
C ARG A 365 9.45 2.92 18.60
N GLY A 366 10.51 2.14 18.53
CA GLY A 366 11.74 2.39 19.29
C GLY A 366 12.47 3.68 18.91
N ASP A 367 12.14 4.27 17.75
CA ASP A 367 12.75 5.50 17.22
C ASP A 367 11.90 6.76 17.51
N THR A 368 10.61 6.57 17.76
CA THR A 368 9.62 7.66 17.90
C THR A 368 9.33 7.99 19.37
N LYS A 369 9.99 7.29 20.30
CA LYS A 369 10.02 7.62 21.72
C LYS A 369 11.23 8.49 22.02
#